data_af6528f57113ea898379d1880ff76391
#
_entry.id   af6528f57113ea898379d1880ff76391
#
_cell.length_a   1.000
_cell.length_b   1.000
_cell.length_c   1.000
_cell.angle_alpha   90.00
_cell.angle_beta   90.00
_cell.angle_gamma   90.00
#
_symmetry.space_group_name_H-M   'P 1'
#
loop_
_entity.id
_entity.type
_entity.pdbx_description
1 polymer ?
#
loop_
_entity_poly.entity_id
_entity_poly.type
_entity_poly.pdbx_seq_one_letter_code
_entity_poly.pdbx_strand_id
1 'polypeptide(L)'
;MKTENYITASCIINNHIVYKNGLSVFEEKGSELPDFLVAVYRHFELQYPKFHKMDYLSKLGWLANEILLQDVFDKEKYKPEDIGIVLSNANSSLDTDIKYYETTKTIASPAQFVYTLPNIVIGEISIRHHFKGENAFFITEEFDAGFMEQYVGN
;
A
#
# COMPACT_ATOMS: atom_id res chain seq x y z
N MET A 1 25.12 3.08 19.45
CA MET A 1 24.03 4.01 19.82
C MET A 1 22.74 3.35 19.40
N LYS A 2 21.74 3.20 20.30
CA LYS A 2 20.38 2.80 19.84
C LYS A 2 19.83 3.96 19.03
N THR A 3 19.52 3.71 17.77
CA THR A 3 18.77 4.65 16.95
C THR A 3 17.35 4.68 17.51
N GLU A 4 16.86 5.82 17.94
CA GLU A 4 15.47 5.96 18.37
C GLU A 4 14.59 6.11 17.13
N ASN A 5 13.62 5.21 16.98
CA ASN A 5 12.63 5.27 15.92
C ASN A 5 11.39 6.04 16.39
N TYR A 6 10.84 6.89 15.53
CA TYR A 6 9.66 7.69 15.82
C TYR A 6 8.58 7.46 14.78
N ILE A 7 7.32 7.32 15.21
CA ILE A 7 6.16 7.35 14.32
C ILE A 7 5.75 8.81 14.14
N THR A 8 5.93 9.34 12.95
CA THR A 8 5.64 10.75 12.64
C THR A 8 4.26 10.96 12.03
N ALA A 9 3.67 9.93 11.43
CA ALA A 9 2.33 9.94 10.86
C ALA A 9 1.73 8.54 10.82
N SER A 10 0.40 8.45 10.76
CA SER A 10 -0.32 7.19 10.59
C SER A 10 -1.50 7.35 9.62
N CYS A 11 -1.77 6.30 8.83
CA CYS A 11 -2.97 6.16 8.02
C CYS A 11 -3.56 4.78 8.25
N ILE A 12 -4.87 4.71 8.51
CA ILE A 12 -5.62 3.47 8.67
C ILE A 12 -6.82 3.51 7.74
N ILE A 13 -6.98 2.48 6.92
CA ILE A 13 -8.17 2.28 6.09
C ILE A 13 -8.85 1.00 6.60
N ASN A 14 -10.00 1.15 7.22
CA ASN A 14 -10.73 0.03 7.82
C ASN A 14 -12.24 0.29 7.83
N ASN A 15 -13.04 -0.74 7.55
CA ASN A 15 -14.50 -0.67 7.58
C ASN A 15 -15.09 0.53 6.81
N HIS A 16 -14.57 0.81 5.61
CA HIS A 16 -14.97 1.94 4.76
C HIS A 16 -14.74 3.33 5.41
N ILE A 17 -13.79 3.41 6.33
CA ILE A 17 -13.38 4.67 6.97
C ILE A 17 -11.87 4.82 6.76
N VAL A 18 -11.44 6.02 6.45
CA VAL A 18 -10.03 6.43 6.39
C VAL A 18 -9.70 7.30 7.59
N TYR A 19 -8.70 6.90 8.34
CA TYR A 19 -8.16 7.67 9.46
C TYR A 19 -6.77 8.17 9.11
N LYS A 20 -6.47 9.43 9.43
CA LYS A 20 -5.13 10.01 9.37
C LYS A 20 -4.78 10.57 10.74
N ASN A 21 -3.68 10.13 11.31
CA ASN A 21 -3.22 10.54 12.65
C ASN A 21 -4.33 10.39 13.73
N GLY A 22 -5.10 9.30 13.64
CA GLY A 22 -6.18 8.99 14.58
C GLY A 22 -7.51 9.72 14.32
N LEU A 23 -7.57 10.63 13.36
CA LEU A 23 -8.81 11.35 13.00
C LEU A 23 -9.45 10.72 11.75
N SER A 24 -10.77 10.52 11.78
CA SER A 24 -11.53 10.13 10.59
C SER A 24 -11.53 11.27 9.59
N VAL A 25 -10.99 11.02 8.39
CA VAL A 25 -10.86 12.01 7.32
C VAL A 25 -11.74 11.71 6.11
N PHE A 26 -12.25 10.48 6.00
CA PHE A 26 -13.23 10.07 4.99
C PHE A 26 -14.00 8.85 5.47
N GLU A 27 -15.29 8.80 5.12
CA GLU A 27 -16.17 7.65 5.40
C GLU A 27 -17.19 7.50 4.27
N GLU A 28 -17.37 6.26 3.80
CA GLU A 28 -18.41 5.91 2.83
C GLU A 28 -18.98 4.51 3.15
N LYS A 29 -20.05 4.47 3.94
CA LYS A 29 -20.72 3.23 4.33
C LYS A 29 -21.63 2.71 3.22
N GLY A 30 -21.66 1.39 3.07
CA GLY A 30 -22.62 0.69 2.21
C GLY A 30 -22.19 0.53 0.75
N SER A 31 -21.02 1.01 0.35
CA SER A 31 -20.41 0.68 -0.95
C SER A 31 -19.65 -0.65 -0.89
N GLU A 32 -19.49 -1.30 -2.05
CA GLU A 32 -18.55 -2.42 -2.18
C GLU A 32 -17.11 -1.89 -2.16
N LEU A 33 -16.15 -2.77 -1.81
CA LEU A 33 -14.73 -2.39 -1.71
C LEU A 33 -14.19 -1.67 -2.96
N PRO A 34 -14.47 -2.11 -4.21
CA PRO A 34 -13.97 -1.42 -5.40
C PRO A 34 -14.43 0.03 -5.50
N ASP A 35 -15.71 0.28 -5.20
CA ASP A 35 -16.31 1.61 -5.28
C ASP A 35 -15.79 2.51 -4.17
N PHE A 36 -15.64 1.97 -2.95
CA PHE A 36 -15.03 2.66 -1.84
C PHE A 36 -13.60 3.14 -2.17
N LEU A 37 -12.74 2.26 -2.73
CA LEU A 37 -11.37 2.64 -3.09
C LEU A 37 -11.33 3.75 -4.15
N VAL A 38 -12.26 3.75 -5.10
CA VAL A 38 -12.40 4.84 -6.10
C VAL A 38 -12.91 6.12 -5.45
N ALA A 39 -13.85 6.03 -4.50
CA ALA A 39 -14.35 7.18 -3.76
C ALA A 39 -13.25 7.84 -2.93
N VAL A 40 -12.43 7.05 -2.23
CA VAL A 40 -11.23 7.54 -1.52
C VAL A 40 -10.28 8.26 -2.48
N TYR A 41 -9.95 7.63 -3.62
CA TYR A 41 -9.08 8.22 -4.63
C TYR A 41 -9.57 9.60 -5.11
N ARG A 42 -10.89 9.74 -5.34
CA ARG A 42 -11.52 10.99 -5.77
C ARG A 42 -11.57 12.03 -4.65
N HIS A 43 -11.90 11.61 -3.43
CA HIS A 43 -12.00 12.50 -2.28
C HIS A 43 -10.68 13.22 -1.99
N PHE A 44 -9.56 12.51 -2.09
CA PHE A 44 -8.23 13.08 -1.89
C PHE A 44 -7.64 13.70 -3.17
N GLU A 45 -8.43 13.84 -4.25
CA GLU A 45 -8.04 14.48 -5.52
C GLU A 45 -6.76 13.89 -6.12
N LEU A 46 -6.53 12.57 -5.92
CA LEU A 46 -5.30 11.91 -6.35
C LEU A 46 -5.23 11.82 -7.87
N GLN A 47 -4.02 11.94 -8.42
CA GLN A 47 -3.77 11.96 -9.86
C GLN A 47 -2.73 10.89 -10.23
N TYR A 48 -3.21 9.67 -10.50
CA TYR A 48 -2.39 8.55 -10.94
C TYR A 48 -3.21 7.56 -11.79
N PRO A 49 -3.27 7.73 -13.11
CA PRO A 49 -4.14 6.92 -13.97
C PRO A 49 -3.91 5.40 -13.86
N LYS A 50 -2.69 4.98 -13.50
CA LYS A 50 -2.36 3.57 -13.31
C LYS A 50 -3.13 2.94 -12.15
N PHE A 51 -3.58 3.73 -11.16
CA PHE A 51 -4.41 3.30 -10.04
C PHE A 51 -5.60 2.42 -10.49
N HIS A 52 -6.29 2.82 -11.56
CA HIS A 52 -7.47 2.08 -12.04
C HIS A 52 -7.16 0.68 -12.57
N LYS A 53 -5.88 0.40 -12.90
CA LYS A 53 -5.42 -0.90 -13.42
C LYS A 53 -4.84 -1.81 -12.33
N MET A 54 -4.60 -1.30 -11.12
CA MET A 54 -4.06 -2.06 -10.00
C MET A 54 -5.07 -3.07 -9.47
N ASP A 55 -4.56 -4.14 -8.84
CA ASP A 55 -5.34 -5.04 -8.01
C ASP A 55 -5.73 -4.38 -6.68
N TYR A 56 -6.53 -5.06 -5.85
CA TYR A 56 -7.02 -4.47 -4.59
C TYR A 56 -5.94 -4.28 -3.55
N LEU A 57 -4.98 -5.21 -3.46
CA LEU A 57 -3.84 -5.06 -2.55
C LEU A 57 -3.03 -3.81 -2.89
N SER A 58 -2.69 -3.66 -4.17
CA SER A 58 -1.92 -2.51 -4.64
C SER A 58 -2.69 -1.20 -4.51
N LYS A 59 -4.00 -1.17 -4.82
CA LYS A 59 -4.85 0.01 -4.62
C LYS A 59 -4.88 0.43 -3.16
N LEU A 60 -5.10 -0.52 -2.24
CA LEU A 60 -5.22 -0.24 -0.82
C LEU A 60 -3.90 0.29 -0.24
N GLY A 61 -2.79 -0.40 -0.51
CA GLY A 61 -1.47 0.01 -0.04
C GLY A 61 -1.03 1.35 -0.63
N TRP A 62 -1.28 1.56 -1.93
CA TRP A 62 -0.96 2.81 -2.60
C TRP A 62 -1.79 3.99 -2.04
N LEU A 63 -3.11 3.83 -1.84
CA LEU A 63 -3.97 4.86 -1.24
C LEU A 63 -3.53 5.21 0.17
N ALA A 64 -3.29 4.19 1.01
CA ALA A 64 -2.82 4.41 2.37
C ALA A 64 -1.51 5.20 2.39
N ASN A 65 -0.59 4.90 1.47
CA ASN A 65 0.69 5.62 1.34
C ASN A 65 0.50 7.07 0.86
N GLU A 66 -0.32 7.33 -0.18
CA GLU A 66 -0.58 8.71 -0.65
C GLU A 66 -1.15 9.57 0.48
N ILE A 67 -2.15 9.04 1.20
CA ILE A 67 -2.79 9.75 2.31
C ILE A 67 -1.83 9.94 3.49
N LEU A 68 -1.02 8.92 3.80
CA LEU A 68 -0.01 8.99 4.85
C LEU A 68 0.98 10.13 4.60
N LEU A 69 1.49 10.24 3.37
CA LEU A 69 2.53 11.18 3.01
C LEU A 69 2.03 12.61 2.80
N GLN A 70 0.74 12.78 2.52
CA GLN A 70 0.14 14.09 2.25
C GLN A 70 0.35 15.05 3.44
N ASP A 71 0.85 16.25 3.17
CA ASP A 71 1.09 17.34 4.13
C ASP A 71 2.13 17.08 5.24
N VAL A 72 2.72 15.87 5.29
CA VAL A 72 3.71 15.51 6.31
C VAL A 72 5.07 15.12 5.74
N PHE A 73 5.12 14.73 4.48
CA PHE A 73 6.34 14.28 3.83
C PHE A 73 6.91 15.33 2.89
N ASP A 74 8.08 15.83 3.23
CA ASP A 74 8.85 16.75 2.38
C ASP A 74 9.98 15.96 1.70
N LYS A 75 9.78 15.61 0.43
CA LYS A 75 10.72 14.82 -0.37
C LYS A 75 12.09 15.49 -0.54
N GLU A 76 12.18 16.81 -0.41
CA GLU A 76 13.44 17.54 -0.56
C GLU A 76 14.38 17.36 0.65
N LYS A 77 13.86 16.86 1.77
CA LYS A 77 14.63 16.57 2.97
C LYS A 77 15.36 15.23 2.96
N TYR A 78 14.99 14.35 2.05
CA TYR A 78 15.50 12.98 2.02
C TYR A 78 16.03 12.63 0.64
N LYS A 79 17.13 11.88 0.57
CA LYS A 79 17.54 11.27 -0.69
C LYS A 79 16.62 10.09 -1.01
N PRO A 80 16.34 9.81 -2.29
CA PRO A 80 15.53 8.65 -2.68
C PRO A 80 16.03 7.32 -2.08
N GLU A 81 17.32 7.17 -1.92
CA GLU A 81 17.99 5.97 -1.38
C GLU A 81 17.83 5.81 0.14
N ASP A 82 17.48 6.89 0.85
CA ASP A 82 17.30 6.89 2.31
C ASP A 82 15.86 6.52 2.73
N ILE A 83 14.96 6.29 1.76
CA ILE A 83 13.54 6.01 2.00
C ILE A 83 13.25 4.56 1.65
N GLY A 84 13.04 3.75 2.67
CA GLY A 84 12.65 2.35 2.55
C GLY A 84 11.14 2.12 2.70
N ILE A 85 10.67 0.97 2.23
CA ILE A 85 9.28 0.54 2.37
C ILE A 85 9.27 -0.90 2.88
N VAL A 86 8.63 -1.12 4.01
CA VAL A 86 8.45 -2.46 4.58
C VAL A 86 6.96 -2.71 4.76
N LEU A 87 6.46 -3.78 4.14
CA LEU A 87 5.05 -4.18 4.22
C LEU A 87 4.93 -5.64 4.68
N SER A 88 3.79 -5.96 5.27
CA SER A 88 3.41 -7.34 5.54
C SER A 88 1.91 -7.55 5.39
N ASN A 89 1.51 -8.77 5.05
CA ASN A 89 0.13 -9.25 5.13
C ASN A 89 0.09 -10.76 5.40
N ALA A 90 -1.10 -11.30 5.64
CA ALA A 90 -1.29 -12.73 5.90
C ALA A 90 -1.63 -13.54 4.64
N ASN A 91 -2.18 -12.92 3.61
CA ASN A 91 -2.77 -13.63 2.48
C ASN A 91 -1.98 -13.50 1.17
N SER A 92 -0.79 -12.89 1.19
CA SER A 92 -0.04 -12.61 -0.05
C SER A 92 -0.92 -11.90 -1.08
N SER A 93 -0.92 -12.36 -2.32
CA SER A 93 -1.74 -11.90 -3.45
C SER A 93 -2.95 -12.80 -3.75
N LEU A 94 -3.45 -13.55 -2.77
CA LEU A 94 -4.43 -14.64 -2.96
C LEU A 94 -5.66 -14.24 -3.78
N ASP A 95 -6.24 -13.05 -3.56
CA ASP A 95 -7.38 -12.57 -4.35
C ASP A 95 -7.06 -12.45 -5.85
N THR A 96 -5.87 -11.94 -6.15
CA THR A 96 -5.40 -11.80 -7.53
C THR A 96 -4.99 -13.13 -8.12
N ASP A 97 -4.40 -14.02 -7.33
CA ASP A 97 -4.01 -15.37 -7.76
C ASP A 97 -5.23 -16.17 -8.20
N ILE A 98 -6.33 -16.11 -7.44
CA ILE A 98 -7.59 -16.76 -7.80
C ILE A 98 -8.13 -16.19 -9.13
N LYS A 99 -8.18 -14.87 -9.26
CA LYS A 99 -8.64 -14.21 -10.49
C LYS A 99 -7.76 -14.53 -11.69
N TYR A 100 -6.44 -14.53 -11.52
CA TYR A 100 -5.51 -14.90 -12.57
C TYR A 100 -5.69 -16.36 -12.99
N TYR A 101 -5.81 -17.27 -12.03
CA TYR A 101 -6.04 -18.70 -12.32
C TYR A 101 -7.29 -18.91 -13.18
N GLU A 102 -8.39 -18.18 -12.94
CA GLU A 102 -9.58 -18.27 -13.80
C GLU A 102 -9.28 -17.88 -15.26
N THR A 103 -8.41 -16.90 -15.49
CA THR A 103 -8.02 -16.53 -16.88
C THR A 103 -7.23 -17.61 -17.58
N THR A 104 -6.46 -18.44 -16.86
CA THR A 104 -5.66 -19.52 -17.48
C THR A 104 -6.51 -20.62 -18.11
N LYS A 105 -7.79 -20.71 -17.76
CA LYS A 105 -8.74 -21.65 -18.37
C LYS A 105 -9.07 -21.32 -19.82
N THR A 106 -8.78 -20.09 -20.26
CA THR A 106 -8.97 -19.61 -21.64
C THR A 106 -7.68 -19.00 -22.17
N ILE A 107 -7.48 -17.70 -21.93
CA ILE A 107 -6.27 -16.98 -22.30
C ILE A 107 -5.74 -16.29 -21.04
N ALA A 108 -4.57 -16.73 -20.58
CA ALA A 108 -3.92 -16.16 -19.41
C ALA A 108 -3.71 -14.64 -19.59
N SER A 109 -4.09 -13.85 -18.57
CA SER A 109 -3.97 -12.39 -18.60
C SER A 109 -2.59 -11.92 -18.13
N PRO A 110 -1.70 -11.42 -19.01
CA PRO A 110 -0.40 -10.90 -18.58
C PRO A 110 -0.53 -9.71 -17.61
N ALA A 111 -1.57 -8.89 -17.76
CA ALA A 111 -1.81 -7.74 -16.90
C ALA A 111 -2.18 -8.15 -15.47
N GLN A 112 -2.93 -9.24 -15.29
CA GLN A 112 -3.23 -9.78 -13.96
C GLN A 112 -2.04 -10.53 -13.36
N PHE A 113 -1.27 -11.22 -14.20
CA PHE A 113 -0.08 -11.96 -13.75
C PHE A 113 0.89 -11.09 -12.94
N VAL A 114 1.11 -9.83 -13.35
CA VAL A 114 1.99 -8.90 -12.64
C VAL A 114 1.59 -8.77 -11.16
N TYR A 115 0.30 -8.71 -10.88
CA TYR A 115 -0.23 -8.51 -9.53
C TYR A 115 -0.36 -9.81 -8.71
N THR A 116 0.05 -10.96 -9.23
CA THR A 116 0.23 -12.19 -8.44
C THR A 116 1.49 -12.15 -7.58
N LEU A 117 2.31 -11.12 -7.71
CA LEU A 117 3.48 -10.87 -6.87
C LEU A 117 3.11 -9.82 -5.80
N PRO A 118 3.05 -10.18 -4.52
CA PRO A 118 2.56 -9.26 -3.47
C PRO A 118 3.41 -8.01 -3.30
N ASN A 119 4.71 -8.07 -3.63
CA ASN A 119 5.61 -6.91 -3.56
C ASN A 119 5.39 -5.86 -4.68
N ILE A 120 4.50 -6.10 -5.64
CA ILE A 120 4.18 -5.11 -6.68
C ILE A 120 3.61 -3.83 -6.07
N VAL A 121 2.88 -3.91 -4.96
CA VAL A 121 2.43 -2.71 -4.24
C VAL A 121 3.58 -1.80 -3.84
N ILE A 122 4.70 -2.36 -3.37
CA ILE A 122 5.91 -1.58 -3.06
C ILE A 122 6.47 -0.95 -4.34
N GLY A 123 6.51 -1.70 -5.43
CA GLY A 123 6.94 -1.20 -6.74
C GLY A 123 6.11 -0.01 -7.23
N GLU A 124 4.77 -0.09 -7.09
CA GLU A 124 3.86 1.01 -7.46
C GLU A 124 4.11 2.28 -6.63
N ILE A 125 4.29 2.13 -5.32
CA ILE A 125 4.64 3.24 -4.41
C ILE A 125 6.00 3.82 -4.77
N SER A 126 7.01 2.97 -4.94
CA SER A 126 8.38 3.39 -5.27
C SER A 126 8.46 4.14 -6.60
N ILE A 127 7.75 3.67 -7.63
CA ILE A 127 7.68 4.37 -8.94
C ILE A 127 7.02 5.74 -8.77
N ARG A 128 5.93 5.81 -8.03
CA ARG A 128 5.17 7.06 -7.81
C ARG A 128 6.01 8.13 -7.13
N HIS A 129 6.75 7.76 -6.09
CA HIS A 129 7.48 8.70 -5.24
C HIS A 129 8.98 8.75 -5.52
N HIS A 130 9.49 7.90 -6.43
CA HIS A 130 10.93 7.74 -6.73
C HIS A 130 11.73 7.26 -5.51
N PHE A 131 11.13 6.46 -4.63
CA PHE A 131 11.83 5.84 -3.51
C PHE A 131 12.74 4.72 -4.01
N LYS A 132 13.98 4.66 -3.50
CA LYS A 132 15.02 3.74 -3.96
C LYS A 132 15.75 3.05 -2.80
N GLY A 133 15.32 3.29 -1.58
CA GLY A 133 15.88 2.63 -0.40
C GLY A 133 15.46 1.16 -0.32
N GLU A 134 15.88 0.51 0.74
CA GLU A 134 15.57 -0.89 0.97
C GLU A 134 14.06 -1.13 1.04
N ASN A 135 13.61 -2.22 0.45
CA ASN A 135 12.22 -2.61 0.51
C ASN A 135 12.06 -4.11 0.79
N ALA A 136 11.03 -4.44 1.54
CA ALA A 136 10.70 -5.82 1.86
C ALA A 136 9.18 -6.01 1.98
N PHE A 137 8.71 -7.18 1.53
CA PHE A 137 7.33 -7.62 1.73
C PHE A 137 7.34 -8.96 2.45
N PHE A 138 6.74 -9.01 3.63
CA PHE A 138 6.67 -10.22 4.45
C PHE A 138 5.26 -10.81 4.42
N ILE A 139 5.20 -12.12 4.34
CA ILE A 139 3.95 -12.87 4.49
C ILE A 139 4.03 -13.56 5.84
N THR A 140 3.19 -13.12 6.77
CA THR A 140 3.15 -13.59 8.15
C THR A 140 1.73 -13.95 8.53
N GLU A 141 1.54 -15.01 9.30
CA GLU A 141 0.21 -15.46 9.72
C GLU A 141 -0.55 -14.37 10.50
N GLU A 142 0.17 -13.65 11.35
CA GLU A 142 -0.32 -12.50 12.10
C GLU A 142 0.66 -11.32 11.97
N PHE A 143 0.17 -10.10 12.15
CA PHE A 143 1.03 -8.91 12.16
C PHE A 143 1.90 -8.88 13.42
N ASP A 144 3.21 -8.92 13.22
CA ASP A 144 4.21 -8.84 14.28
C ASP A 144 4.89 -7.46 14.30
N ALA A 145 4.38 -6.57 15.16
CA ALA A 145 4.91 -5.22 15.32
C ALA A 145 6.37 -5.22 15.80
N GLY A 146 6.74 -6.16 16.68
CA GLY A 146 8.11 -6.27 17.20
C GLY A 146 9.10 -6.67 16.11
N PHE A 147 8.72 -7.63 15.27
CA PHE A 147 9.53 -8.00 14.10
C PHE A 147 9.71 -6.83 13.14
N MET A 148 8.62 -6.11 12.81
CA MET A 148 8.66 -4.97 11.90
C MET A 148 9.54 -3.84 12.46
N GLU A 149 9.42 -3.52 13.75
CA GLU A 149 10.27 -2.53 14.43
C GLU A 149 11.74 -2.94 14.41
N GLN A 150 12.05 -4.19 14.72
CA GLN A 150 13.41 -4.72 14.67
C GLN A 150 14.01 -4.66 13.27
N TYR A 151 13.22 -5.03 12.25
CA TYR A 151 13.67 -5.02 10.85
C TYR A 151 14.01 -3.61 10.38
N VAL A 152 13.13 -2.64 10.68
CA VAL A 152 13.32 -1.23 10.27
C VAL A 152 14.46 -0.56 11.08
N GLY A 153 14.71 -1.03 12.31
CA GLY A 153 15.73 -0.45 13.20
C GLY A 153 17.18 -0.96 12.97
N ASN A 154 17.37 -1.95 12.11
CA ASN A 154 18.68 -2.50 11.75
C ASN A 154 19.26 -1.81 10.51
#